data_e908430dcdb552e0060dc56f287bd06f
#
_entry.id   e908430dcdb552e0060dc56f287bd06f
#
_cell.length_a   1.000
_cell.length_b   1.000
_cell.length_c   1.000
_cell.angle_alpha   90.00
_cell.angle_beta   90.00
_cell.angle_gamma   90.00
#
_symmetry.space_group_name_H-M   'P 1'
#
loop_
_entity.id
_entity.type
_entity.pdbx_description
1 polymer ?
#
loop_
_entity_poly.entity_id
_entity_poly.type
_entity_poly.pdbx_seq_one_letter_code
_entity_poly.pdbx_strand_id
1 'polypeptide(L)'
;MTPEPGDGSAARRAFAAAAGSRLFILLVGFVTAAAIGLGDPPWTLIFPRHAAPFDGVLGWLFDPWGHWDGVWLIKIAVAGYAESDGSTAFFPLYPLLLRYVGVLFGGNLLLTGLAISVACYGGAMVLLYRLVREQYDARTAALTVTLISFVPTSLFFQAVYTESLFLLLSLACFIWARKGSWKLAGLAALLATLTRSTGVLLIVPMAVCYYEQRDWSWRRTDQHVVNLLLVPLGLLMWMTYLSLAFGRPLLFAAAQEEWRRSFAAPTVAVGRALAAAVLGAAQLLSGQNLTLYWPVPKPSSAFGMAEHNLVSLAFFLLAAGLLYYGYRRLPPSDWSYFL
;
A
#
# COMPACT_ATOMS: atom_id res chain seq x y z
N MET A 1 -7.86 28.77 15.11
CA MET A 1 -6.57 29.16 14.52
C MET A 1 -6.84 29.98 13.27
N THR A 2 -6.51 31.27 13.29
CA THR A 2 -6.59 32.10 12.07
C THR A 2 -5.51 31.63 11.09
N PRO A 3 -5.82 31.51 9.80
CA PRO A 3 -4.83 31.09 8.81
C PRO A 3 -3.70 32.11 8.73
N GLU A 4 -2.44 31.66 8.89
CA GLU A 4 -1.28 32.55 8.73
C GLU A 4 -1.14 32.99 7.26
N PRO A 5 -0.61 34.22 7.02
CA PRO A 5 -0.31 34.67 5.67
C PRO A 5 0.71 33.75 5.02
N GLY A 6 0.31 32.98 4.03
CA GLY A 6 1.15 31.97 3.35
C GLY A 6 0.60 30.54 3.37
N ASP A 7 -0.33 30.24 4.25
CA ASP A 7 -0.94 28.93 4.46
C ASP A 7 -1.59 28.37 3.17
N GLY A 8 -2.37 29.21 2.48
CA GLY A 8 -2.98 28.84 1.20
C GLY A 8 -1.97 28.65 0.05
N SER A 9 -0.81 29.28 0.12
CA SER A 9 0.25 29.11 -0.87
C SER A 9 1.02 27.80 -0.68
N ALA A 10 1.25 27.38 0.57
CA ALA A 10 1.88 26.11 0.91
C ALA A 10 0.98 24.93 0.49
N ALA A 11 -0.32 25.00 0.80
CA ALA A 11 -1.30 23.99 0.37
C ALA A 11 -1.34 23.86 -1.16
N ARG A 12 -1.45 24.97 -1.88
CA ARG A 12 -1.45 24.96 -3.35
C ARG A 12 -0.19 24.30 -3.92
N ARG A 13 0.99 24.63 -3.39
CA ARG A 13 2.26 24.02 -3.81
C ARG A 13 2.27 22.51 -3.54
N ALA A 14 1.82 22.08 -2.36
CA ALA A 14 1.76 20.66 -2.01
C ALA A 14 0.87 19.86 -2.97
N PHE A 15 -0.34 20.35 -3.23
CA PHE A 15 -1.27 19.66 -4.12
C PHE A 15 -0.87 19.74 -5.60
N ALA A 16 -0.24 20.86 -6.01
CA ALA A 16 0.36 20.94 -7.35
C ALA A 16 1.52 19.95 -7.50
N ALA A 17 2.37 19.79 -6.49
CA ALA A 17 3.45 18.79 -6.48
C ALA A 17 2.86 17.35 -6.52
N ALA A 18 1.83 17.08 -5.74
CA ALA A 18 1.16 15.79 -5.73
C ALA A 18 0.51 15.45 -7.09
N ALA A 19 -0.19 16.38 -7.71
CA ALA A 19 -0.75 16.21 -9.04
C ALA A 19 0.34 16.10 -10.12
N GLY A 20 1.35 16.97 -10.06
CA GLY A 20 2.50 16.95 -10.97
C GLY A 20 3.27 15.63 -10.91
N SER A 21 3.42 15.03 -9.72
CA SER A 21 4.04 13.72 -9.58
C SER A 21 3.27 12.62 -10.32
N ARG A 22 1.92 12.66 -10.32
CA ARG A 22 1.11 11.70 -11.07
C ARG A 22 1.29 11.85 -12.57
N LEU A 23 1.30 13.09 -13.07
CA LEU A 23 1.58 13.36 -14.48
C LEU A 23 3.00 12.95 -14.88
N PHE A 24 3.98 13.23 -14.03
CA PHE A 24 5.36 12.80 -14.25
C PHE A 24 5.48 11.27 -14.32
N ILE A 25 4.87 10.54 -13.41
CA ILE A 25 4.88 9.07 -13.39
C ILE A 25 4.15 8.53 -14.64
N LEU A 26 3.02 9.10 -15.04
CA LEU A 26 2.35 8.74 -16.29
C LEU A 26 3.26 8.93 -17.50
N LEU A 27 3.96 10.06 -17.58
CA LEU A 27 4.89 10.34 -18.67
C LEU A 27 6.05 9.35 -18.68
N VAL A 28 6.66 9.07 -17.54
CA VAL A 28 7.74 8.07 -17.44
C VAL A 28 7.25 6.69 -17.88
N GLY A 29 6.09 6.25 -17.40
CA GLY A 29 5.49 4.99 -17.83
C GLY A 29 5.23 4.93 -19.33
N PHE A 30 4.65 5.99 -19.88
CA PHE A 30 4.42 6.14 -21.32
C PHE A 30 5.71 6.06 -22.16
N VAL A 31 6.72 6.86 -21.80
CA VAL A 31 8.00 6.88 -22.51
C VAL A 31 8.70 5.52 -22.43
N THR A 32 8.67 4.88 -21.27
CA THR A 32 9.23 3.54 -21.07
C THR A 32 8.51 2.51 -21.94
N ALA A 33 7.17 2.51 -21.93
CA ALA A 33 6.35 1.61 -22.73
C ALA A 33 6.59 1.82 -24.24
N ALA A 34 6.67 3.07 -24.69
CA ALA A 34 6.92 3.40 -26.08
C ALA A 34 8.35 3.02 -26.54
N ALA A 35 9.36 3.12 -25.65
CA ALA A 35 10.75 2.84 -25.98
C ALA A 35 11.11 1.35 -25.97
N ILE A 36 10.56 0.59 -25.00
CA ILE A 36 10.92 -0.82 -24.78
C ILE A 36 9.88 -1.75 -25.42
N GLY A 37 8.69 -1.26 -25.68
CA GLY A 37 7.51 -2.04 -26.02
C GLY A 37 6.88 -2.64 -24.76
N LEU A 38 5.56 -2.73 -24.78
CA LEU A 38 4.83 -3.57 -23.81
C LEU A 38 4.82 -4.96 -24.44
N GLY A 39 5.43 -5.94 -23.77
CA GLY A 39 5.17 -7.34 -24.09
C GLY A 39 3.67 -7.61 -24.00
N ASP A 40 3.19 -8.70 -24.56
CA ASP A 40 1.78 -9.09 -24.43
C ASP A 40 1.36 -9.02 -22.98
N PRO A 41 0.39 -8.17 -22.62
CA PRO A 41 -0.02 -8.04 -21.24
C PRO A 41 -0.56 -9.37 -20.74
N PRO A 42 -0.10 -9.87 -19.59
CA PRO A 42 -0.48 -11.20 -19.09
C PRO A 42 -2.00 -11.38 -18.90
N TRP A 43 -2.77 -10.28 -18.78
CA TRP A 43 -4.23 -10.37 -18.69
C TRP A 43 -4.93 -10.61 -20.03
N THR A 44 -4.33 -10.31 -21.18
CA THR A 44 -4.92 -10.66 -22.48
C THR A 44 -4.96 -12.16 -22.66
N LEU A 45 -4.00 -12.88 -22.11
CA LEU A 45 -3.99 -14.34 -22.09
C LEU A 45 -5.01 -14.93 -21.10
N ILE A 46 -5.32 -14.20 -20.02
CA ILE A 46 -6.18 -14.68 -18.93
C ILE A 46 -7.62 -14.16 -19.09
N PHE A 47 -7.81 -12.93 -19.57
CA PHE A 47 -9.14 -12.26 -19.65
C PHE A 47 -9.33 -11.38 -20.89
N PRO A 48 -9.43 -11.98 -22.08
CA PRO A 48 -9.47 -11.23 -23.35
C PRO A 48 -10.68 -10.28 -23.52
N ARG A 49 -11.72 -10.43 -22.67
CA ARG A 49 -12.99 -9.65 -22.82
C ARG A 49 -13.18 -8.53 -21.80
N HIS A 50 -12.48 -8.51 -20.66
CA HIS A 50 -12.79 -7.63 -19.53
C HIS A 50 -11.69 -6.61 -19.16
N ALA A 51 -10.51 -6.82 -19.66
CA ALA A 51 -9.38 -5.90 -19.55
C ALA A 51 -8.76 -5.78 -20.95
N ALA A 52 -9.58 -5.34 -21.92
CA ALA A 52 -9.03 -5.07 -23.25
C ALA A 52 -7.92 -4.03 -23.09
N PRO A 53 -6.68 -4.35 -23.43
CA PRO A 53 -5.64 -3.36 -23.51
C PRO A 53 -6.09 -2.30 -24.51
N PHE A 54 -5.70 -1.08 -24.26
CA PHE A 54 -5.96 -0.04 -25.22
C PHE A 54 -5.03 -0.23 -26.41
N ASP A 55 -5.54 -0.07 -27.62
CA ASP A 55 -4.70 -0.11 -28.80
C ASP A 55 -3.84 1.16 -28.96
N GLY A 56 -2.64 1.00 -29.50
CA GLY A 56 -1.77 2.11 -29.88
C GLY A 56 -1.31 2.98 -28.71
N VAL A 57 -1.39 4.28 -28.88
CA VAL A 57 -0.90 5.29 -27.91
C VAL A 57 -1.58 5.17 -26.54
N LEU A 58 -2.86 4.82 -26.50
CA LEU A 58 -3.59 4.64 -25.25
C LEU A 58 -3.11 3.38 -24.50
N GLY A 59 -2.73 2.34 -25.22
CA GLY A 59 -2.09 1.16 -24.61
C GLY A 59 -0.80 1.54 -23.88
N TRP A 60 0.08 2.28 -24.54
CA TRP A 60 1.33 2.74 -23.89
C TRP A 60 1.08 3.62 -22.67
N LEU A 61 -0.03 4.36 -22.65
CA LEU A 61 -0.35 5.26 -21.53
C LEU A 61 -0.95 4.53 -20.34
N PHE A 62 -1.84 3.54 -20.56
CA PHE A 62 -2.65 2.94 -19.49
C PHE A 62 -2.24 1.52 -19.11
N ASP A 63 -1.80 0.68 -20.05
CA ASP A 63 -1.51 -0.73 -19.78
C ASP A 63 -0.38 -0.97 -18.78
N PRO A 64 0.70 -0.14 -18.70
CA PRO A 64 1.75 -0.31 -17.70
C PRO A 64 1.23 -0.41 -16.26
N TRP A 65 0.13 0.24 -15.95
CA TRP A 65 -0.39 0.37 -14.58
C TRP A 65 -1.24 -0.79 -14.11
N GLY A 66 -1.56 -1.73 -14.98
CA GLY A 66 -2.30 -2.94 -14.64
C GLY A 66 -1.43 -4.18 -14.42
N HIS A 67 -0.09 -4.08 -14.46
CA HIS A 67 0.82 -5.20 -14.32
C HIS A 67 0.95 -5.71 -12.87
N TRP A 68 1.64 -6.84 -12.68
CA TRP A 68 1.93 -7.51 -11.39
C TRP A 68 0.66 -7.77 -10.57
N ASP A 69 0.54 -7.20 -9.37
CA ASP A 69 -0.63 -7.40 -8.50
C ASP A 69 -1.92 -6.91 -9.16
N GLY A 70 -1.84 -5.90 -10.05
CA GLY A 70 -2.99 -5.40 -10.80
C GLY A 70 -3.71 -6.47 -11.61
N VAL A 71 -2.96 -7.39 -12.21
CA VAL A 71 -3.51 -8.54 -12.95
C VAL A 71 -4.38 -9.40 -12.04
N TRP A 72 -3.90 -9.67 -10.82
CA TRP A 72 -4.61 -10.48 -9.84
C TRP A 72 -5.86 -9.80 -9.32
N LEU A 73 -5.77 -8.51 -9.02
CA LEU A 73 -6.90 -7.72 -8.55
C LEU A 73 -8.03 -7.65 -9.61
N ILE A 74 -7.65 -7.46 -10.89
CA ILE A 74 -8.61 -7.50 -12.02
C ILE A 74 -9.18 -8.92 -12.20
N LYS A 75 -8.34 -9.96 -12.14
CA LYS A 75 -8.78 -11.35 -12.21
C LYS A 75 -9.83 -11.67 -11.15
N ILE A 76 -9.57 -11.30 -9.91
CA ILE A 76 -10.50 -11.54 -8.80
C ILE A 76 -11.80 -10.76 -9.01
N ALA A 77 -11.73 -9.52 -9.50
CA ALA A 77 -12.92 -8.73 -9.78
C ALA A 77 -13.83 -9.38 -10.85
N VAL A 78 -13.24 -10.06 -11.84
CA VAL A 78 -13.97 -10.75 -12.93
C VAL A 78 -14.45 -12.11 -12.51
N ALA A 79 -13.51 -12.98 -12.10
CA ALA A 79 -13.73 -14.42 -11.94
C ALA A 79 -13.94 -14.87 -10.48
N GLY A 80 -13.67 -13.99 -9.51
CA GLY A 80 -13.65 -14.35 -8.10
C GLY A 80 -12.36 -15.04 -7.67
N TYR A 81 -12.41 -15.67 -6.51
CA TYR A 81 -11.29 -16.38 -5.90
C TYR A 81 -11.27 -17.87 -6.29
N ALA A 82 -10.07 -18.44 -6.37
CA ALA A 82 -9.87 -19.87 -6.53
C ALA A 82 -8.90 -20.40 -5.46
N GLU A 83 -9.05 -21.67 -5.08
CA GLU A 83 -8.25 -22.26 -4.00
C GLU A 83 -6.77 -22.45 -4.39
N SER A 84 -6.52 -22.78 -5.67
CA SER A 84 -5.22 -23.32 -6.14
C SER A 84 -4.38 -22.33 -6.94
N ASP A 85 -4.74 -21.04 -7.00
CA ASP A 85 -4.06 -20.08 -7.88
C ASP A 85 -3.39 -18.91 -7.15
N GLY A 86 -3.36 -18.94 -5.83
CA GLY A 86 -2.78 -17.87 -5.01
C GLY A 86 -3.62 -16.58 -4.91
N SER A 87 -4.80 -16.52 -5.58
CA SER A 87 -5.67 -15.33 -5.55
C SER A 87 -6.13 -14.99 -4.13
N THR A 88 -6.30 -15.97 -3.26
CA THR A 88 -6.73 -15.77 -1.87
C THR A 88 -5.74 -15.02 -0.99
N ALA A 89 -4.50 -14.80 -1.46
CA ALA A 89 -3.54 -13.91 -0.81
C ALA A 89 -3.98 -12.43 -0.86
N PHE A 90 -4.83 -12.06 -1.83
CA PHE A 90 -5.34 -10.70 -2.02
C PHE A 90 -6.66 -10.50 -1.27
N PHE A 91 -6.76 -9.40 -0.55
CA PHE A 91 -7.93 -9.10 0.28
C PHE A 91 -9.06 -8.47 -0.54
N PRO A 92 -10.35 -8.63 -0.10
CA PRO A 92 -11.49 -8.50 -1.00
C PRO A 92 -11.90 -7.07 -1.35
N LEU A 93 -11.58 -6.05 -0.54
CA LEU A 93 -12.20 -4.72 -0.70
C LEU A 93 -11.85 -4.09 -2.06
N TYR A 94 -10.60 -4.11 -2.48
CA TYR A 94 -10.21 -3.48 -3.75
C TYR A 94 -10.77 -4.21 -4.97
N PRO A 95 -10.71 -5.55 -5.10
CA PRO A 95 -11.40 -6.28 -6.17
C PRO A 95 -12.91 -6.05 -6.20
N LEU A 96 -13.57 -5.96 -5.06
CA LEU A 96 -14.99 -5.62 -5.00
C LEU A 96 -15.27 -4.20 -5.52
N LEU A 97 -14.42 -3.23 -5.14
CA LEU A 97 -14.53 -1.88 -5.71
C LEU A 97 -14.32 -1.89 -7.22
N LEU A 98 -13.32 -2.61 -7.74
CA LEU A 98 -13.14 -2.76 -9.18
C LEU A 98 -14.41 -3.29 -9.85
N ARG A 99 -14.98 -4.37 -9.31
CA ARG A 99 -16.17 -5.01 -9.89
C ARG A 99 -17.38 -4.09 -9.93
N TYR A 100 -17.71 -3.44 -8.80
CA TYR A 100 -18.95 -2.67 -8.70
C TYR A 100 -18.80 -1.25 -9.25
N VAL A 101 -17.65 -0.58 -9.02
CA VAL A 101 -17.40 0.75 -9.60
C VAL A 101 -17.13 0.66 -11.10
N GLY A 102 -16.62 -0.50 -11.56
CA GLY A 102 -16.35 -0.77 -12.98
C GLY A 102 -17.55 -0.54 -13.90
N VAL A 103 -18.76 -0.71 -13.40
CA VAL A 103 -20.01 -0.41 -14.16
C VAL A 103 -20.04 1.04 -14.64
N LEU A 104 -19.52 1.99 -13.84
CA LEU A 104 -19.45 3.42 -14.20
C LEU A 104 -18.44 3.70 -15.32
N PHE A 105 -17.51 2.78 -15.56
CA PHE A 105 -16.47 2.88 -16.60
C PHE A 105 -16.73 1.91 -17.77
N GLY A 106 -17.99 1.53 -17.98
CA GLY A 106 -18.35 0.61 -19.07
C GLY A 106 -17.73 -0.79 -18.94
N GLY A 107 -17.36 -1.22 -17.73
CA GLY A 107 -16.72 -2.50 -17.47
C GLY A 107 -15.19 -2.50 -17.65
N ASN A 108 -14.57 -1.37 -17.99
CA ASN A 108 -13.12 -1.26 -18.09
C ASN A 108 -12.47 -1.22 -16.70
N LEU A 109 -12.01 -2.37 -16.22
CA LEU A 109 -11.48 -2.51 -14.86
C LEU A 109 -10.10 -1.86 -14.68
N LEU A 110 -9.31 -1.73 -15.76
CA LEU A 110 -8.03 -1.02 -15.73
C LEU A 110 -8.26 0.48 -15.44
N LEU A 111 -9.11 1.14 -16.22
CA LEU A 111 -9.46 2.55 -15.97
C LEU A 111 -10.13 2.74 -14.61
N THR A 112 -10.97 1.80 -14.20
CA THR A 112 -11.62 1.82 -12.89
C THR A 112 -10.57 1.80 -11.78
N GLY A 113 -9.60 0.89 -11.85
CA GLY A 113 -8.54 0.77 -10.87
C GLY A 113 -7.66 2.00 -10.80
N LEU A 114 -7.29 2.57 -11.95
CA LEU A 114 -6.56 3.85 -12.03
C LEU A 114 -7.35 4.99 -11.37
N ALA A 115 -8.63 5.11 -11.69
CA ALA A 115 -9.49 6.14 -11.11
C ALA A 115 -9.62 6.00 -9.59
N ILE A 116 -9.85 4.78 -9.09
CA ILE A 116 -9.90 4.49 -7.65
C ILE A 116 -8.56 4.85 -6.99
N SER A 117 -7.44 4.38 -7.55
CA SER A 117 -6.10 4.61 -6.98
C SER A 117 -5.77 6.11 -6.92
N VAL A 118 -6.00 6.85 -8.00
CA VAL A 118 -5.72 8.30 -8.06
C VAL A 118 -6.66 9.09 -7.14
N ALA A 119 -7.95 8.74 -7.07
CA ALA A 119 -8.90 9.38 -6.17
C ALA A 119 -8.54 9.13 -4.69
N CYS A 120 -8.21 7.87 -4.34
CA CYS A 120 -7.78 7.51 -2.99
C CYS A 120 -6.46 8.20 -2.62
N TYR A 121 -5.50 8.26 -3.57
CA TYR A 121 -4.26 9.01 -3.37
C TYR A 121 -4.52 10.50 -3.10
N GLY A 122 -5.35 11.14 -3.90
CA GLY A 122 -5.73 12.54 -3.70
C GLY A 122 -6.34 12.76 -2.32
N GLY A 123 -7.29 11.90 -1.92
CA GLY A 123 -7.89 11.93 -0.59
C GLY A 123 -6.85 11.73 0.54
N ALA A 124 -5.94 10.77 0.36
CA ALA A 124 -4.86 10.50 1.31
C ALA A 124 -3.93 11.73 1.47
N MET A 125 -3.56 12.40 0.36
CA MET A 125 -2.74 13.60 0.41
C MET A 125 -3.43 14.76 1.14
N VAL A 126 -4.74 14.92 0.97
CA VAL A 126 -5.53 15.91 1.73
C VAL A 126 -5.52 15.58 3.22
N LEU A 127 -5.75 14.32 3.59
CA LEU A 127 -5.73 13.90 5.00
C LEU A 127 -4.35 14.04 5.62
N LEU A 128 -3.30 13.64 4.90
CA LEU A 128 -1.91 13.75 5.35
C LEU A 128 -1.51 15.22 5.57
N TYR A 129 -1.83 16.09 4.59
CA TYR A 129 -1.58 17.53 4.73
C TYR A 129 -2.25 18.11 5.97
N ARG A 130 -3.54 17.79 6.19
CA ARG A 130 -4.29 18.26 7.36
C ARG A 130 -3.70 17.75 8.66
N LEU A 131 -3.38 16.46 8.72
CA LEU A 131 -2.80 15.83 9.90
C LEU A 131 -1.48 16.50 10.31
N VAL A 132 -0.56 16.65 9.37
CA VAL A 132 0.76 17.25 9.65
C VAL A 132 0.64 18.73 9.95
N ARG A 133 -0.24 19.45 9.26
CA ARG A 133 -0.48 20.88 9.52
C ARG A 133 -1.08 21.13 10.91
N GLU A 134 -1.99 20.27 11.37
CA GLU A 134 -2.59 20.38 12.71
C GLU A 134 -1.55 20.17 13.82
N GLN A 135 -0.50 19.40 13.57
CA GLN A 135 0.54 19.06 14.55
C GLN A 135 1.76 19.98 14.50
N TYR A 136 2.09 20.46 13.33
CA TYR A 136 3.30 21.25 13.07
C TYR A 136 2.93 22.58 12.39
N ASP A 137 3.19 22.68 11.09
CA ASP A 137 2.96 23.88 10.29
C ASP A 137 2.67 23.53 8.82
N ALA A 138 2.23 24.54 8.06
CA ALA A 138 1.88 24.36 6.66
C ALA A 138 3.09 24.01 5.76
N ARG A 139 4.30 24.47 6.11
CA ARG A 139 5.52 24.17 5.35
C ARG A 139 5.92 22.72 5.52
N THR A 140 5.92 22.24 6.76
CA THR A 140 6.19 20.82 7.08
C THR A 140 5.17 19.92 6.41
N ALA A 141 3.88 20.28 6.46
CA ALA A 141 2.83 19.54 5.76
C ALA A 141 3.05 19.50 4.24
N ALA A 142 3.41 20.62 3.63
CA ALA A 142 3.70 20.68 2.19
C ALA A 142 4.92 19.84 1.81
N LEU A 143 5.98 19.87 2.60
CA LEU A 143 7.17 19.04 2.39
C LEU A 143 6.84 17.56 2.52
N THR A 144 6.06 17.15 3.52
CA THR A 144 5.64 15.77 3.73
C THR A 144 4.85 15.23 2.52
N VAL A 145 3.86 15.97 2.05
CA VAL A 145 3.08 15.61 0.86
C VAL A 145 3.99 15.53 -0.38
N THR A 146 4.90 16.47 -0.56
CA THR A 146 5.83 16.47 -1.69
C THR A 146 6.76 15.25 -1.64
N LEU A 147 7.37 14.97 -0.49
CA LEU A 147 8.29 13.84 -0.34
C LEU A 147 7.60 12.51 -0.65
N ILE A 148 6.44 12.23 -0.07
CA ILE A 148 5.71 10.96 -0.33
C ILE A 148 5.25 10.87 -1.79
N SER A 149 5.03 12.00 -2.46
CA SER A 149 4.61 12.03 -3.87
C SER A 149 5.72 11.67 -4.84
N PHE A 150 6.98 11.89 -4.46
CA PHE A 150 8.15 11.65 -5.31
C PHE A 150 9.06 10.51 -4.83
N VAL A 151 8.70 9.80 -3.75
CA VAL A 151 9.42 8.58 -3.39
C VAL A 151 9.31 7.56 -4.53
N PRO A 152 10.36 6.78 -4.85
CA PRO A 152 10.34 5.87 -6.01
C PRO A 152 9.17 4.91 -6.02
N THR A 153 8.73 4.44 -4.84
CA THR A 153 7.57 3.55 -4.71
C THR A 153 6.21 4.24 -4.90
N SER A 154 6.19 5.56 -5.09
CA SER A 154 4.93 6.31 -5.29
C SER A 154 4.21 5.94 -6.59
N LEU A 155 4.87 5.24 -7.50
CA LEU A 155 4.24 4.66 -8.70
C LEU A 155 3.06 3.74 -8.34
N PHE A 156 3.14 3.01 -7.23
CA PHE A 156 2.07 2.13 -6.75
C PHE A 156 0.81 2.90 -6.30
N PHE A 157 0.93 4.18 -5.99
CA PHE A 157 -0.25 5.02 -5.72
C PHE A 157 -1.05 5.38 -6.98
N GLN A 158 -0.53 5.08 -8.16
CA GLN A 158 -1.21 5.31 -9.42
C GLN A 158 -1.69 4.02 -10.06
N ALA A 159 -0.93 2.94 -9.93
CA ALA A 159 -1.24 1.64 -10.50
C ALA A 159 -2.56 1.05 -9.95
N VAL A 160 -3.06 0.01 -10.60
CA VAL A 160 -4.21 -0.78 -10.12
C VAL A 160 -3.76 -1.61 -8.92
N TYR A 161 -3.61 -0.94 -7.78
CA TYR A 161 -3.00 -1.47 -6.56
C TYR A 161 -3.77 -1.01 -5.31
N THR A 162 -3.58 -1.72 -4.23
CA THR A 162 -4.29 -1.47 -2.97
C THR A 162 -3.70 -0.33 -2.13
N GLU A 163 -2.50 0.15 -2.46
CA GLU A 163 -1.68 1.07 -1.67
C GLU A 163 -2.37 2.40 -1.38
N SER A 164 -2.98 3.02 -2.41
CA SER A 164 -3.67 4.30 -2.25
C SER A 164 -4.91 4.19 -1.37
N LEU A 165 -5.69 3.14 -1.57
CA LEU A 165 -6.88 2.88 -0.77
C LEU A 165 -6.50 2.59 0.70
N PHE A 166 -5.48 1.78 0.90
CA PHE A 166 -4.98 1.46 2.23
C PHE A 166 -4.44 2.71 2.94
N LEU A 167 -3.65 3.53 2.26
CA LEU A 167 -3.13 4.79 2.82
C LEU A 167 -4.27 5.73 3.22
N LEU A 168 -5.28 5.90 2.37
CA LEU A 168 -6.45 6.73 2.66
C LEU A 168 -7.17 6.25 3.92
N LEU A 169 -7.45 4.94 4.00
CA LEU A 169 -8.20 4.34 5.10
C LEU A 169 -7.39 4.36 6.40
N SER A 170 -6.08 4.08 6.36
CA SER A 170 -5.22 4.12 7.54
C SER A 170 -5.08 5.53 8.11
N LEU A 171 -4.89 6.55 7.25
CA LEU A 171 -4.88 7.96 7.67
C LEU A 171 -6.24 8.39 8.25
N ALA A 172 -7.34 7.99 7.61
CA ALA A 172 -8.69 8.27 8.11
C ALA A 172 -8.91 7.64 9.47
N CYS A 173 -8.53 6.36 9.66
CA CYS A 173 -8.58 5.66 10.94
C CYS A 173 -7.84 6.46 12.01
N PHE A 174 -6.58 6.81 11.76
CA PHE A 174 -5.74 7.49 12.72
C PHE A 174 -6.27 8.89 13.09
N ILE A 175 -6.69 9.69 12.11
CA ILE A 175 -7.26 11.02 12.32
C ILE A 175 -8.55 10.93 13.15
N TRP A 176 -9.44 9.99 12.85
CA TRP A 176 -10.68 9.83 13.59
C TRP A 176 -10.45 9.28 14.99
N ALA A 177 -9.47 8.38 15.19
CA ALA A 177 -9.08 7.94 16.52
C ALA A 177 -8.57 9.10 17.38
N ARG A 178 -7.69 9.97 16.83
CA ARG A 178 -7.21 11.18 17.52
C ARG A 178 -8.33 12.16 17.89
N LYS A 179 -9.36 12.24 17.07
CA LYS A 179 -10.53 13.11 17.32
C LYS A 179 -11.59 12.45 18.23
N GLY A 180 -11.34 11.24 18.75
CA GLY A 180 -12.28 10.49 19.58
C GLY A 180 -13.49 9.95 18.81
N SER A 181 -13.48 10.00 17.48
CA SER A 181 -14.54 9.48 16.61
C SER A 181 -14.39 7.97 16.39
N TRP A 182 -14.50 7.20 17.47
CA TRP A 182 -14.12 5.78 17.53
C TRP A 182 -14.86 4.88 16.55
N LYS A 183 -16.15 5.16 16.27
CA LYS A 183 -16.92 4.39 15.28
C LYS A 183 -16.35 4.55 13.88
N LEU A 184 -16.04 5.79 13.48
CA LEU A 184 -15.47 6.07 12.16
C LEU A 184 -14.05 5.52 12.05
N ALA A 185 -13.24 5.65 13.11
CA ALA A 185 -11.92 5.06 13.18
C ALA A 185 -11.96 3.54 13.01
N GLY A 186 -12.83 2.86 13.77
CA GLY A 186 -13.01 1.42 13.67
C GLY A 186 -13.51 0.97 12.30
N LEU A 187 -14.46 1.69 11.69
CA LEU A 187 -14.94 1.37 10.34
C LEU A 187 -13.83 1.54 9.29
N ALA A 188 -13.05 2.62 9.36
CA ALA A 188 -11.91 2.81 8.47
C ALA A 188 -10.86 1.71 8.62
N ALA A 189 -10.57 1.29 9.86
CA ALA A 189 -9.63 0.20 10.14
C ALA A 189 -10.15 -1.16 9.66
N LEU A 190 -11.45 -1.45 9.80
CA LEU A 190 -12.10 -2.63 9.24
C LEU A 190 -11.91 -2.67 7.72
N LEU A 191 -12.21 -1.56 7.03
CA LEU A 191 -12.04 -1.46 5.58
C LEU A 191 -10.56 -1.57 5.17
N ALA A 192 -9.65 -0.97 5.95
CA ALA A 192 -8.20 -1.12 5.73
C ALA A 192 -7.77 -2.59 5.87
N THR A 193 -8.30 -3.32 6.86
CA THR A 193 -8.04 -4.76 7.04
C THR A 193 -8.61 -5.58 5.89
N LEU A 194 -9.78 -5.23 5.37
CA LEU A 194 -10.35 -5.86 4.17
C LEU A 194 -9.60 -5.47 2.86
N THR A 195 -8.72 -4.47 2.92
CA THR A 195 -7.86 -4.09 1.80
C THR A 195 -6.53 -4.86 1.81
N ARG A 196 -5.92 -5.02 2.99
CA ARG A 196 -4.63 -5.71 3.20
C ARG A 196 -4.56 -6.33 4.59
N SER A 197 -3.91 -7.49 4.71
CA SER A 197 -3.73 -8.17 6.01
C SER A 197 -3.04 -7.28 7.06
N THR A 198 -2.13 -6.42 6.63
CA THR A 198 -1.43 -5.45 7.51
C THR A 198 -2.37 -4.44 8.16
N GLY A 199 -3.59 -4.27 7.64
CA GLY A 199 -4.62 -3.40 8.26
C GLY A 199 -4.96 -3.80 9.69
N VAL A 200 -4.79 -5.07 10.06
CA VAL A 200 -5.00 -5.53 11.45
C VAL A 200 -4.06 -4.83 12.43
N LEU A 201 -2.90 -4.38 11.99
CA LEU A 201 -1.93 -3.67 12.83
C LEU A 201 -2.42 -2.28 13.25
N LEU A 202 -3.43 -1.72 12.58
CA LEU A 202 -4.05 -0.45 12.98
C LEU A 202 -4.69 -0.52 14.39
N ILE A 203 -4.89 -1.72 14.92
CA ILE A 203 -5.33 -1.89 16.31
C ILE A 203 -4.34 -1.25 17.29
N VAL A 204 -3.03 -1.28 16.98
CA VAL A 204 -1.97 -0.73 17.84
C VAL A 204 -2.11 0.78 17.98
N PRO A 205 -2.01 1.60 16.91
CA PRO A 205 -2.17 3.04 17.04
C PRO A 205 -3.57 3.44 17.54
N MET A 206 -4.63 2.70 17.20
CA MET A 206 -5.95 2.94 17.78
C MET A 206 -5.99 2.74 19.29
N ALA A 207 -5.39 1.64 19.80
CA ALA A 207 -5.34 1.37 21.23
C ALA A 207 -4.47 2.41 21.96
N VAL A 208 -3.34 2.79 21.38
CA VAL A 208 -2.48 3.84 21.93
C VAL A 208 -3.24 5.16 22.02
N CYS A 209 -3.89 5.62 20.92
CA CYS A 209 -4.73 6.83 20.93
C CYS A 209 -5.85 6.74 21.98
N TYR A 210 -6.46 5.56 22.13
CA TYR A 210 -7.55 5.34 23.07
C TYR A 210 -7.10 5.55 24.53
N TYR A 211 -5.98 4.94 24.92
CA TYR A 211 -5.46 5.04 26.29
C TYR A 211 -4.74 6.36 26.55
N GLU A 212 -4.09 6.95 25.56
CA GLU A 212 -3.49 8.30 25.68
C GLU A 212 -4.55 9.35 26.01
N GLN A 213 -5.71 9.32 25.36
CA GLN A 213 -6.83 10.23 25.65
C GLN A 213 -7.48 9.99 27.04
N ARG A 214 -7.10 8.92 27.74
CA ARG A 214 -7.60 8.52 29.07
C ARG A 214 -6.51 8.54 30.13
N ASP A 215 -5.42 9.27 29.89
CA ASP A 215 -4.25 9.36 30.77
C ASP A 215 -3.70 7.97 31.19
N TRP A 216 -3.73 7.00 30.26
CA TRP A 216 -3.31 5.60 30.48
C TRP A 216 -4.04 4.87 31.61
N SER A 217 -5.24 5.35 31.98
CA SER A 217 -6.02 4.79 33.09
C SER A 217 -7.06 3.77 32.63
N TRP A 218 -6.88 2.50 33.02
CA TRP A 218 -7.85 1.43 32.76
C TRP A 218 -9.23 1.72 33.36
N ARG A 219 -9.27 2.50 34.46
CA ARG A 219 -10.53 2.88 35.15
C ARG A 219 -11.38 3.85 34.31
N ARG A 220 -10.80 4.49 33.32
CA ARG A 220 -11.51 5.40 32.40
C ARG A 220 -11.93 4.72 31.10
N THR A 221 -11.85 3.39 31.06
CA THR A 221 -12.33 2.63 29.90
C THR A 221 -13.85 2.75 29.82
N ASP A 222 -14.34 3.13 28.66
CA ASP A 222 -15.74 3.30 28.33
C ASP A 222 -16.16 2.39 27.15
N GLN A 223 -17.46 2.46 26.78
CA GLN A 223 -18.01 1.64 25.70
C GLN A 223 -17.34 1.82 24.34
N HIS A 224 -16.59 2.90 24.13
CA HIS A 224 -15.92 3.16 22.84
C HIS A 224 -14.77 2.19 22.57
N VAL A 225 -14.22 1.52 23.59
CA VAL A 225 -13.21 0.48 23.42
C VAL A 225 -13.67 -0.65 22.49
N VAL A 226 -14.97 -0.94 22.46
CA VAL A 226 -15.57 -1.97 21.60
C VAL A 226 -15.32 -1.68 20.12
N ASN A 227 -15.16 -0.41 19.71
CA ASN A 227 -14.89 -0.07 18.32
C ASN A 227 -13.50 -0.53 17.85
N LEU A 228 -12.55 -0.82 18.74
CA LEU A 228 -11.27 -1.43 18.40
C LEU A 228 -11.45 -2.85 17.84
N LEU A 229 -12.53 -3.55 18.23
CA LEU A 229 -12.86 -4.90 17.73
C LEU A 229 -13.25 -4.89 16.25
N LEU A 230 -13.59 -3.73 15.67
CA LEU A 230 -13.83 -3.61 14.23
C LEU A 230 -12.56 -3.90 13.41
N VAL A 231 -11.38 -3.67 13.97
CA VAL A 231 -10.11 -3.95 13.29
C VAL A 231 -9.95 -5.44 12.99
N PRO A 232 -9.92 -6.35 14.00
CA PRO A 232 -9.83 -7.79 13.73
C PRO A 232 -11.09 -8.35 13.05
N LEU A 233 -12.24 -7.68 13.17
CA LEU A 233 -13.46 -8.12 12.49
C LEU A 233 -13.27 -8.17 10.97
N GLY A 234 -12.54 -7.23 10.36
CA GLY A 234 -12.24 -7.28 8.94
C GLY A 234 -11.50 -8.56 8.53
N LEU A 235 -10.51 -8.99 9.32
CA LEU A 235 -9.81 -10.24 9.11
C LEU A 235 -10.73 -11.45 9.33
N LEU A 236 -11.53 -11.44 10.37
CA LEU A 236 -12.50 -12.51 10.65
C LEU A 236 -13.54 -12.66 9.54
N MET A 237 -14.03 -11.55 8.98
CA MET A 237 -14.94 -11.59 7.81
C MET A 237 -14.28 -12.28 6.62
N TRP A 238 -13.00 -11.96 6.33
CA TRP A 238 -12.27 -12.63 5.27
C TRP A 238 -12.07 -14.11 5.54
N MET A 239 -11.63 -14.47 6.74
CA MET A 239 -11.49 -15.87 7.17
C MET A 239 -12.81 -16.64 7.11
N THR A 240 -13.92 -16.02 7.49
CA THR A 240 -15.26 -16.63 7.39
C THR A 240 -15.61 -16.92 5.94
N TYR A 241 -15.42 -15.96 5.04
CA TYR A 241 -15.63 -16.19 3.61
C TYR A 241 -14.79 -17.36 3.08
N LEU A 242 -13.50 -17.40 3.40
CA LEU A 242 -12.61 -18.50 2.97
C LEU A 242 -13.01 -19.85 3.56
N SER A 243 -13.50 -19.85 4.81
CA SER A 243 -14.01 -21.06 5.44
C SER A 243 -15.28 -21.57 4.74
N LEU A 244 -16.21 -20.67 4.40
CA LEU A 244 -17.47 -21.04 3.74
C LEU A 244 -17.26 -21.45 2.28
N ALA A 245 -16.36 -20.77 1.55
CA ALA A 245 -16.12 -21.02 0.14
C ALA A 245 -15.20 -22.22 -0.12
N PHE A 246 -14.19 -22.43 0.72
CA PHE A 246 -13.11 -23.38 0.50
C PHE A 246 -12.84 -24.32 1.69
N GLY A 247 -13.58 -24.21 2.79
CA GLY A 247 -13.37 -25.00 4.01
C GLY A 247 -12.08 -24.67 4.80
N ARG A 248 -11.33 -23.61 4.40
CA ARG A 248 -9.98 -23.30 4.91
C ARG A 248 -9.87 -21.82 5.31
N PRO A 249 -10.12 -21.46 6.58
CA PRO A 249 -10.13 -20.06 7.01
C PRO A 249 -8.78 -19.34 6.90
N LEU A 250 -7.66 -20.06 6.93
CA LEU A 250 -6.31 -19.50 6.81
C LEU A 250 -5.72 -19.66 5.41
N LEU A 251 -6.55 -19.91 4.40
CA LEU A 251 -6.09 -20.11 3.02
C LEU A 251 -5.28 -18.91 2.50
N PHE A 252 -5.63 -17.69 2.89
CA PHE A 252 -4.87 -16.49 2.53
C PHE A 252 -3.41 -16.50 3.02
N ALA A 253 -3.15 -17.14 4.15
CA ALA A 253 -1.80 -17.30 4.69
C ALA A 253 -1.04 -18.41 3.96
N ALA A 254 -1.70 -19.53 3.68
CA ALA A 254 -1.13 -20.62 2.88
C ALA A 254 -0.82 -20.17 1.45
N ALA A 255 -1.68 -19.35 0.84
CA ALA A 255 -1.47 -18.80 -0.50
C ALA A 255 -0.19 -17.93 -0.62
N GLN A 256 0.39 -17.45 0.49
CA GLN A 256 1.68 -16.74 0.44
C GLN A 256 2.84 -17.64 -0.02
N GLU A 257 2.71 -18.96 0.13
CA GLU A 257 3.71 -19.93 -0.34
C GLU A 257 3.84 -19.94 -1.86
N GLU A 258 2.74 -19.71 -2.58
CA GLU A 258 2.75 -19.52 -4.05
C GLU A 258 3.63 -18.34 -4.46
N TRP A 259 3.68 -17.31 -3.60
CA TRP A 259 4.54 -16.15 -3.75
C TRP A 259 5.91 -16.33 -3.11
N ARG A 260 6.27 -17.56 -2.74
CA ARG A 260 7.53 -17.90 -2.06
C ARG A 260 7.77 -17.10 -0.78
N ARG A 261 6.70 -16.70 -0.11
CA ARG A 261 6.72 -16.01 1.16
C ARG A 261 6.35 -17.00 2.26
N SER A 262 7.24 -17.17 3.24
CA SER A 262 6.98 -17.98 4.44
C SER A 262 7.00 -17.09 5.68
N PHE A 263 6.21 -17.47 6.68
CA PHE A 263 6.30 -16.81 7.97
C PHE A 263 7.69 -17.05 8.57
N ALA A 264 8.36 -15.97 8.97
CA ALA A 264 9.65 -16.03 9.65
C ALA A 264 9.63 -15.08 10.85
N ALA A 265 10.30 -15.47 11.94
CA ALA A 265 10.51 -14.56 13.05
C ALA A 265 11.24 -13.29 12.56
N PRO A 266 10.92 -12.10 13.10
CA PRO A 266 11.52 -10.83 12.65
C PRO A 266 13.06 -10.86 12.64
N THR A 267 13.68 -11.49 13.63
CA THR A 267 15.14 -11.66 13.71
C THR A 267 15.71 -12.48 12.55
N VAL A 268 15.00 -13.53 12.15
CA VAL A 268 15.37 -14.36 11.00
C VAL A 268 15.19 -13.59 9.69
N ALA A 269 14.10 -12.84 9.57
CA ALA A 269 13.83 -12.01 8.38
C ALA A 269 14.90 -10.93 8.20
N VAL A 270 15.25 -10.22 9.27
CA VAL A 270 16.34 -9.21 9.25
C VAL A 270 17.69 -9.87 8.95
N GLY A 271 18.00 -11.00 9.56
CA GLY A 271 19.24 -11.74 9.28
C GLY A 271 19.36 -12.16 7.81
N ARG A 272 18.27 -12.64 7.21
CA ARG A 272 18.20 -12.99 5.78
C ARG A 272 18.38 -11.75 4.88
N ALA A 273 17.75 -10.63 5.24
CA ALA A 273 17.88 -9.39 4.48
C ALA A 273 19.32 -8.84 4.51
N LEU A 274 19.98 -8.89 5.66
CA LEU A 274 21.39 -8.52 5.79
C LEU A 274 22.30 -9.44 4.98
N ALA A 275 22.10 -10.77 5.07
CA ALA A 275 22.84 -11.72 4.26
C ALA A 275 22.64 -11.46 2.76
N ALA A 276 21.40 -11.22 2.31
CA ALA A 276 21.10 -10.89 0.91
C ALA A 276 21.81 -9.61 0.43
N ALA A 277 21.90 -8.59 1.30
CA ALA A 277 22.61 -7.35 0.97
C ALA A 277 24.12 -7.56 0.86
N VAL A 278 24.73 -8.31 1.81
CA VAL A 278 26.18 -8.65 1.77
C VAL A 278 26.51 -9.43 0.50
N LEU A 279 25.69 -10.40 0.17
CA LEU A 279 25.87 -11.22 -1.02
C LEU A 279 25.61 -10.43 -2.31
N GLY A 280 24.66 -9.48 -2.26
CA GLY A 280 24.45 -8.51 -3.35
C GLY A 280 25.69 -7.64 -3.59
N ALA A 281 26.32 -7.15 -2.52
CA ALA A 281 27.59 -6.41 -2.62
C ALA A 281 28.72 -7.29 -3.21
N ALA A 282 28.87 -8.53 -2.73
CA ALA A 282 29.84 -9.47 -3.27
C ALA A 282 29.61 -9.79 -4.75
N GLN A 283 28.37 -9.90 -5.19
CA GLN A 283 27.99 -10.09 -6.58
C GLN A 283 28.37 -8.89 -7.45
N LEU A 284 28.13 -7.66 -6.99
CA LEU A 284 28.52 -6.45 -7.71
C LEU A 284 30.03 -6.34 -7.85
N LEU A 285 30.79 -6.72 -6.82
CA LEU A 285 32.25 -6.65 -6.83
C LEU A 285 32.89 -7.75 -7.67
N SER A 286 32.32 -8.95 -7.69
CA SER A 286 32.88 -10.11 -8.42
C SER A 286 32.38 -10.27 -9.85
N GLY A 287 31.26 -9.63 -10.20
CA GLY A 287 30.57 -9.82 -11.47
C GLY A 287 29.94 -11.22 -11.65
N GLN A 288 29.97 -12.06 -10.60
CA GLN A 288 29.43 -13.42 -10.63
C GLN A 288 27.94 -13.46 -10.28
N ASN A 289 27.17 -14.30 -11.00
CA ASN A 289 25.79 -14.58 -10.66
C ASN A 289 25.70 -15.48 -9.43
N LEU A 290 25.56 -14.89 -8.25
CA LEU A 290 25.31 -15.63 -7.00
C LEU A 290 23.78 -15.76 -6.82
N THR A 291 23.25 -16.94 -7.08
CA THR A 291 21.82 -17.26 -6.88
C THR A 291 21.53 -17.46 -5.39
N LEU A 292 21.05 -16.44 -4.71
CA LEU A 292 20.96 -16.51 -3.26
C LEU A 292 19.57 -16.60 -2.66
N TYR A 293 18.56 -16.02 -3.27
CA TYR A 293 17.23 -16.01 -2.66
C TYR A 293 16.04 -16.19 -3.61
N TRP A 294 16.26 -15.97 -4.91
CA TRP A 294 15.23 -16.17 -5.92
C TRP A 294 15.80 -17.11 -6.98
N PRO A 295 15.40 -18.38 -7.03
CA PRO A 295 15.62 -19.18 -8.20
C PRO A 295 14.76 -18.59 -9.32
N VAL A 296 15.21 -17.50 -9.91
CA VAL A 296 14.63 -16.99 -11.14
C VAL A 296 15.14 -17.92 -12.24
N PRO A 297 14.26 -18.53 -13.02
CA PRO A 297 14.68 -19.48 -14.08
C PRO A 297 15.60 -18.85 -15.13
N LYS A 298 15.60 -17.51 -15.24
CA LYS A 298 16.55 -16.71 -16.01
C LYS A 298 16.82 -15.40 -15.27
N PRO A 299 17.99 -15.21 -14.66
CA PRO A 299 18.37 -13.91 -14.17
C PRO A 299 18.49 -12.96 -15.36
N SER A 300 17.59 -12.01 -15.46
CA SER A 300 17.61 -10.99 -16.53
C SER A 300 18.85 -10.10 -16.45
N SER A 301 19.42 -9.91 -15.27
CA SER A 301 20.76 -9.42 -15.03
C SER A 301 21.19 -9.69 -13.59
N ALA A 302 22.46 -10.02 -13.39
CA ALA A 302 23.07 -10.14 -12.07
C ALA A 302 22.94 -8.84 -11.25
N PHE A 303 23.03 -7.71 -11.92
CA PHE A 303 23.01 -6.38 -11.34
C PHE A 303 21.65 -6.03 -10.70
N GLY A 304 20.53 -6.30 -11.36
CA GLY A 304 19.22 -5.89 -10.89
C GLY A 304 18.83 -6.46 -9.52
N MET A 305 19.26 -7.68 -9.17
CA MET A 305 18.96 -8.27 -7.87
C MET A 305 19.90 -7.76 -6.77
N ALA A 306 21.17 -7.57 -7.07
CA ALA A 306 22.15 -7.05 -6.13
C ALA A 306 21.84 -5.61 -5.74
N GLU A 307 21.53 -4.76 -6.72
CA GLU A 307 21.10 -3.38 -6.49
C GLU A 307 19.82 -3.33 -5.65
N HIS A 308 18.84 -4.17 -5.96
CA HIS A 308 17.59 -4.23 -5.21
C HIS A 308 17.82 -4.56 -3.72
N ASN A 309 18.67 -5.53 -3.42
CA ASN A 309 18.99 -5.90 -2.04
C ASN A 309 19.70 -4.79 -1.27
N LEU A 310 20.64 -4.08 -1.91
CA LEU A 310 21.35 -2.96 -1.29
C LEU A 310 20.43 -1.74 -1.09
N VAL A 311 19.60 -1.41 -2.07
CA VAL A 311 18.61 -0.34 -1.96
C VAL A 311 17.59 -0.66 -0.87
N SER A 312 17.10 -1.90 -0.80
CA SER A 312 16.18 -2.35 0.25
C SER A 312 16.81 -2.24 1.64
N LEU A 313 18.10 -2.61 1.79
CA LEU A 313 18.81 -2.42 3.06
C LEU A 313 18.94 -0.94 3.42
N ALA A 314 19.31 -0.08 2.47
CA ALA A 314 19.44 1.35 2.70
C ALA A 314 18.11 1.97 3.17
N PHE A 315 16.99 1.64 2.52
CA PHE A 315 15.66 2.09 2.94
C PHE A 315 15.25 1.52 4.31
N PHE A 316 15.58 0.26 4.59
CA PHE A 316 15.33 -0.33 5.90
C PHE A 316 16.09 0.41 7.01
N LEU A 317 17.39 0.67 6.81
CA LEU A 317 18.22 1.40 7.77
C LEU A 317 17.74 2.84 7.95
N LEU A 318 17.35 3.50 6.86
CA LEU A 318 16.74 4.84 6.92
C LEU A 318 15.43 4.82 7.73
N ALA A 319 14.53 3.89 7.44
CA ALA A 319 13.27 3.75 8.18
C ALA A 319 13.50 3.45 9.66
N ALA A 320 14.41 2.51 9.98
CA ALA A 320 14.77 2.17 11.36
C ALA A 320 15.39 3.39 12.09
N GLY A 321 16.25 4.14 11.43
CA GLY A 321 16.85 5.37 11.96
C GLY A 321 15.80 6.44 12.23
N LEU A 322 14.85 6.65 11.30
CA LEU A 322 13.76 7.60 11.46
C LEU A 322 12.81 7.18 12.59
N LEU A 323 12.48 5.91 12.71
CA LEU A 323 11.67 5.36 13.80
C LEU A 323 12.36 5.55 15.15
N TYR A 324 13.66 5.24 15.24
CA TYR A 324 14.44 5.45 16.45
C TYR A 324 14.52 6.94 16.84
N TYR A 325 14.73 7.82 15.86
CA TYR A 325 14.74 9.27 16.08
C TYR A 325 13.36 9.79 16.51
N GLY A 326 12.30 9.26 15.92
CA GLY A 326 10.91 9.63 16.24
C GLY A 326 10.47 9.15 17.62
N TYR A 327 10.94 8.00 18.07
CA TYR A 327 10.55 7.38 19.34
C TYR A 327 10.65 8.32 20.56
N ARG A 328 11.66 9.20 20.58
CA ARG A 328 11.87 10.15 21.70
C ARG A 328 11.28 11.52 21.46
N ARG A 329 10.69 11.78 20.30
CA ARG A 329 10.26 13.11 19.87
C ARG A 329 8.79 13.20 19.48
N LEU A 330 8.22 12.08 19.11
CA LEU A 330 6.81 12.02 18.72
C LEU A 330 5.95 11.54 19.88
N PRO A 331 4.69 12.00 19.98
CA PRO A 331 3.71 11.40 20.87
C PRO A 331 3.58 9.88 20.63
N PRO A 332 3.26 9.08 21.66
CA PRO A 332 3.13 7.63 21.51
C PRO A 332 2.14 7.22 20.41
N SER A 333 1.04 7.93 20.25
CA SER A 333 0.07 7.70 19.18
C SER A 333 0.66 7.84 17.79
N ASP A 334 1.43 8.92 17.57
CA ASP A 334 2.05 9.18 16.27
C ASP A 334 3.13 8.14 15.95
N TRP A 335 3.99 7.85 16.93
CA TRP A 335 5.05 6.86 16.75
C TRP A 335 4.49 5.45 16.47
N SER A 336 3.43 5.07 17.18
CA SER A 336 2.77 3.76 16.99
C SER A 336 2.11 3.60 15.62
N TYR A 337 1.78 4.69 14.94
CA TYR A 337 1.23 4.64 13.58
C TYR A 337 2.30 4.32 12.53
N PHE A 338 3.57 4.64 12.81
CA PHE A 338 4.69 4.35 11.90
C PHE A 338 5.28 2.93 12.09
N LEU A 339 4.90 2.20 13.13
CA LEU A 339 5.27 0.80 13.33
C LEU A 339 4.47 -0.14 12.43
#